data_a1fefb6d6f634752ec8e2d6f13d9a1b1
#
_entry.id   a1fefb6d6f634752ec8e2d6f13d9a1b1
#
_cell.length_a   1.000
_cell.length_b   1.000
_cell.length_c   1.000
_cell.angle_alpha   90.00
_cell.angle_beta   90.00
_cell.angle_gamma   90.00
#
_symmetry.space_group_name_H-M   'P 1'
#
loop_
_entity.id
_entity.type
_entity.pdbx_description
1 polymer ?
#
loop_
_entity_poly.entity_id
_entity_poly.type
_entity_poly.pdbx_seq_one_letter_code
_entity_poly.pdbx_strand_id
1 'polypeptide(L)'
;MRSWGSYRRGVVLLAALTLLWRGWTISRWSWDSDDWIYLADTESLGFWEYLWQDYNGHLMPAEFLVSWVVTKAAPLNFWLPVALASAGNVWLWGRALAALAGERLVLLAPLGLLALTPLMIRPTIWWASSLQALPLQITLALMVTAAARLARGGGRRDLAGLLLALVVGLLFWQKALLLVIPT
;
A
#
# COMPACT_ATOMS: atom_id res chain seq x y z
N MET A 1 -16.24 9.29 26.84
CA MET A 1 -16.96 9.19 25.54
C MET A 1 -16.53 10.21 24.47
N ARG A 2 -15.75 11.28 24.75
CA ARG A 2 -15.35 12.33 23.76
C ARG A 2 -14.12 12.02 22.90
N SER A 3 -13.34 10.99 23.18
CA SER A 3 -12.09 10.67 22.46
C SER A 3 -12.29 9.94 21.13
N TRP A 4 -13.37 9.20 20.95
CA TRP A 4 -13.63 8.40 19.74
C TRP A 4 -13.69 9.23 18.46
N GLY A 5 -14.41 10.36 18.50
CA GLY A 5 -14.49 11.25 17.34
C GLY A 5 -13.17 11.96 17.01
N SER A 6 -12.32 12.22 18.01
CA SER A 6 -11.06 12.94 17.84
C SER A 6 -9.98 12.10 17.19
N TYR A 7 -9.84 10.82 17.56
CA TYR A 7 -8.90 9.89 16.93
C TYR A 7 -9.20 9.72 15.43
N ARG A 8 -10.44 9.39 15.10
CA ARG A 8 -10.85 9.20 13.70
C ARG A 8 -10.63 10.45 12.86
N ARG A 9 -10.94 11.63 13.39
CA ARG A 9 -10.66 12.90 12.72
C ARG A 9 -9.16 13.10 12.50
N GLY A 10 -8.32 12.76 13.48
CA GLY A 10 -6.87 12.77 13.35
C GLY A 10 -6.37 11.84 12.25
N VAL A 11 -6.89 10.61 12.16
CA VAL A 11 -6.56 9.65 11.08
C VAL A 11 -6.95 10.21 9.71
N VAL A 12 -8.16 10.77 9.57
CA VAL A 12 -8.62 11.37 8.31
C VAL A 12 -7.75 12.56 7.92
N LEU A 13 -7.41 13.43 8.88
CA LEU A 13 -6.51 14.57 8.64
C LEU A 13 -5.12 14.12 8.19
N LEU A 14 -4.53 13.12 8.84
CA LEU A 14 -3.23 12.57 8.44
C LEU A 14 -3.29 11.94 7.04
N ALA A 15 -4.35 11.21 6.72
CA ALA A 15 -4.55 10.66 5.38
C ALA A 15 -4.69 11.77 4.33
N ALA A 16 -5.46 12.82 4.61
CA ALA A 16 -5.60 13.98 3.72
C ALA A 16 -4.29 14.74 3.53
N LEU A 17 -3.54 14.98 4.61
CA LEU A 17 -2.21 15.59 4.55
C LEU A 17 -1.23 14.73 3.74
N THR A 18 -1.30 13.40 3.89
CA THR A 18 -0.49 12.47 3.11
C THR A 18 -0.84 12.55 1.62
N LEU A 19 -2.13 12.58 1.29
CA LEU A 19 -2.59 12.75 -0.09
C LEU A 19 -2.01 14.02 -0.72
N LEU A 20 -2.14 15.14 -0.04
CA LEU A 20 -1.67 16.45 -0.52
C LEU A 20 -0.14 16.48 -0.63
N TRP A 21 0.54 16.05 0.43
CA TRP A 21 2.00 16.06 0.50
C TRP A 21 2.63 15.13 -0.53
N ARG A 22 2.17 13.87 -0.59
CA ARG A 22 2.69 12.88 -1.55
C ARG A 22 2.29 13.25 -2.98
N GLY A 23 1.03 13.65 -3.19
CA GLY A 23 0.57 14.12 -4.49
C GLY A 23 1.42 15.26 -5.02
N TRP A 24 1.70 16.26 -4.19
CA TRP A 24 2.58 17.37 -4.55
C TRP A 24 4.02 16.92 -4.83
N THR A 25 4.59 16.05 -3.99
CA THR A 25 5.96 15.56 -4.16
C THR A 25 6.09 14.73 -5.43
N ILE A 26 5.19 13.76 -5.64
CA ILE A 26 5.25 12.82 -6.77
C ILE A 26 4.95 13.52 -8.09
N SER A 27 4.00 14.48 -8.11
CA SER A 27 3.66 15.23 -9.34
C SER A 27 4.80 16.06 -9.91
N ARG A 28 5.87 16.27 -9.13
CA ARG A 28 7.08 16.99 -9.56
C ARG A 28 8.23 16.07 -9.92
N TRP A 29 8.02 14.76 -9.84
CA TRP A 29 9.04 13.76 -10.12
C TRP A 29 8.83 13.17 -11.51
N SER A 30 9.93 12.71 -12.12
CA SER A 30 9.91 12.01 -13.41
C SER A 30 9.99 10.51 -13.22
N TRP A 31 9.73 9.77 -14.27
CA TRP A 31 9.94 8.35 -14.35
C TRP A 31 11.42 8.00 -14.20
N ASP A 32 11.70 6.89 -13.53
CA ASP A 32 13.05 6.43 -13.20
C ASP A 32 13.23 4.97 -13.66
N SER A 33 14.41 4.59 -14.03
CA SER A 33 14.89 3.22 -14.17
C SER A 33 13.85 2.21 -14.73
N ASP A 34 13.36 1.32 -13.87
CA ASP A 34 12.42 0.25 -14.21
C ASP A 34 11.06 0.76 -14.72
N ASP A 35 10.71 2.00 -14.38
CA ASP A 35 9.46 2.59 -14.86
C ASP A 35 9.40 2.65 -16.39
N TRP A 36 10.54 2.95 -17.01
CA TRP A 36 10.68 2.98 -18.46
C TRP A 36 10.57 1.59 -19.07
N ILE A 37 11.08 0.56 -18.37
CA ILE A 37 10.94 -0.84 -18.80
C ILE A 37 9.47 -1.22 -18.76
N TYR A 38 8.77 -0.93 -17.64
CA TYR A 38 7.34 -1.22 -17.50
C TYR A 38 6.49 -0.54 -18.60
N LEU A 39 6.84 0.70 -18.95
CA LEU A 39 6.18 1.43 -20.03
C LEU A 39 6.41 0.74 -21.38
N ALA A 40 7.67 0.44 -21.71
CA ALA A 40 8.04 -0.22 -22.97
C ALA A 40 7.41 -1.59 -23.11
N ASP A 41 7.42 -2.40 -22.05
CA ASP A 41 6.82 -3.74 -22.02
C ASP A 41 5.29 -3.68 -22.17
N THR A 42 4.63 -2.66 -21.61
CA THR A 42 3.19 -2.44 -21.77
C THR A 42 2.81 -2.17 -23.24
N GLU A 43 3.71 -1.61 -24.04
CA GLU A 43 3.49 -1.33 -25.47
C GLU A 43 3.89 -2.50 -26.36
N SER A 44 4.90 -3.29 -25.97
CA SER A 44 5.49 -4.35 -26.80
C SER A 44 4.93 -5.75 -26.55
N LEU A 45 4.50 -6.05 -25.31
CA LEU A 45 4.00 -7.37 -24.92
C LEU A 45 2.47 -7.46 -24.99
N GLY A 46 1.96 -8.67 -25.18
CA GLY A 46 0.54 -8.96 -24.98
C GLY A 46 0.16 -8.91 -23.49
N PHE A 47 -1.13 -8.61 -23.19
CA PHE A 47 -1.61 -8.48 -21.81
C PHE A 47 -1.22 -9.66 -20.91
N TRP A 48 -1.44 -10.89 -21.37
CA TRP A 48 -1.12 -12.08 -20.57
C TRP A 48 0.37 -12.32 -20.42
N GLU A 49 1.17 -12.00 -21.45
CA GLU A 49 2.61 -12.09 -21.42
C GLU A 49 3.20 -11.08 -20.41
N TYR A 50 2.72 -9.83 -20.47
CA TYR A 50 3.09 -8.78 -19.52
C TYR A 50 2.72 -9.15 -18.08
N LEU A 51 1.52 -9.72 -17.87
CA LEU A 51 1.03 -10.04 -16.53
C LEU A 51 1.86 -11.13 -15.85
N TRP A 52 2.30 -12.13 -16.62
CA TRP A 52 2.99 -13.32 -16.09
C TRP A 52 4.48 -13.33 -16.40
N GLN A 53 5.06 -12.20 -16.80
CA GLN A 53 6.49 -12.11 -17.04
C GLN A 53 7.30 -12.36 -15.76
N ASP A 54 8.46 -12.98 -15.90
CA ASP A 54 9.47 -13.03 -14.87
C ASP A 54 10.30 -11.75 -14.94
N TYR A 55 10.24 -10.94 -13.90
CA TYR A 55 11.02 -9.73 -13.79
C TYR A 55 12.08 -9.88 -12.69
N ASN A 56 13.33 -10.06 -13.09
CA ASN A 56 14.45 -10.26 -12.17
C ASN A 56 14.27 -11.42 -11.17
N GLY A 57 13.67 -12.54 -11.61
CA GLY A 57 13.36 -13.67 -10.74
C GLY A 57 12.13 -13.49 -9.85
N HIS A 58 11.30 -12.49 -10.15
CA HIS A 58 10.08 -12.19 -9.41
C HIS A 58 8.83 -12.32 -10.27
N LEU A 59 7.87 -13.07 -9.78
CA LEU A 59 6.54 -13.19 -10.36
C LEU A 59 5.57 -12.29 -9.57
N MET A 60 5.11 -11.18 -10.17
CA MET A 60 4.35 -10.12 -9.51
C MET A 60 3.09 -9.73 -10.30
N PRO A 61 2.15 -10.65 -10.55
CA PRO A 61 1.05 -10.42 -11.49
C PRO A 61 0.11 -9.29 -11.07
N ALA A 62 -0.08 -9.03 -9.78
CA ALA A 62 -0.91 -7.92 -9.33
C ALA A 62 -0.21 -6.55 -9.52
N GLU A 63 1.11 -6.51 -9.38
CA GLU A 63 1.91 -5.32 -9.68
C GLU A 63 1.79 -4.98 -11.17
N PHE A 64 2.03 -5.96 -12.04
CA PHE A 64 1.91 -5.78 -13.49
C PHE A 64 0.49 -5.45 -13.93
N LEU A 65 -0.55 -6.03 -13.29
CA LEU A 65 -1.93 -5.66 -13.57
C LEU A 65 -2.20 -4.18 -13.30
N VAL A 66 -1.77 -3.68 -12.14
CA VAL A 66 -1.94 -2.26 -11.78
C VAL A 66 -1.12 -1.37 -12.71
N SER A 67 0.13 -1.76 -13.01
CA SER A 67 0.98 -1.03 -13.95
C SER A 67 0.35 -0.96 -15.34
N TRP A 68 -0.16 -2.08 -15.88
CA TRP A 68 -0.85 -2.12 -17.16
C TRP A 68 -2.04 -1.17 -17.18
N VAL A 69 -2.94 -1.28 -16.19
CA VAL A 69 -4.16 -0.45 -16.13
C VAL A 69 -3.82 1.03 -16.05
N VAL A 70 -2.87 1.42 -15.19
CA VAL A 70 -2.48 2.82 -15.02
C VAL A 70 -1.80 3.35 -16.28
N THR A 71 -0.91 2.59 -16.89
CA THR A 71 -0.20 3.00 -18.11
C THR A 71 -1.17 3.17 -19.28
N LYS A 72 -2.14 2.26 -19.46
CA LYS A 72 -3.15 2.38 -20.53
C LYS A 72 -4.17 3.49 -20.29
N ALA A 73 -4.53 3.75 -19.03
CA ALA A 73 -5.51 4.79 -18.68
C ALA A 73 -4.91 6.20 -18.67
N ALA A 74 -3.67 6.35 -18.22
CA ALA A 74 -3.01 7.64 -18.06
C ALA A 74 -1.48 7.47 -18.19
N PRO A 75 -0.96 7.26 -19.41
CA PRO A 75 0.46 7.05 -19.62
C PRO A 75 1.29 8.21 -19.04
N LEU A 76 2.42 7.86 -18.42
CA LEU A 76 3.31 8.79 -17.73
C LEU A 76 2.71 9.53 -16.51
N ASN A 77 1.54 9.11 -16.04
CA ASN A 77 0.86 9.77 -14.93
C ASN A 77 0.52 8.81 -13.78
N PHE A 78 1.51 8.49 -12.96
CA PHE A 78 1.35 7.60 -11.80
C PHE A 78 1.14 8.34 -10.47
N TRP A 79 1.28 9.66 -10.43
CA TRP A 79 1.25 10.41 -9.17
C TRP A 79 -0.07 10.25 -8.41
N LEU A 80 -1.20 10.26 -9.11
CA LEU A 80 -2.51 10.17 -8.47
C LEU A 80 -2.77 8.79 -7.82
N PRO A 81 -2.59 7.64 -8.51
CA PRO A 81 -2.75 6.34 -7.86
C PRO A 81 -1.79 6.13 -6.68
N VAL A 82 -0.54 6.59 -6.77
CA VAL A 82 0.42 6.48 -5.65
C VAL A 82 0.02 7.36 -4.47
N ALA A 83 -0.43 8.59 -4.71
CA ALA A 83 -0.90 9.50 -3.67
C ALA A 83 -2.15 8.93 -2.95
N LEU A 84 -3.11 8.39 -3.71
CA LEU A 84 -4.30 7.74 -3.18
C LEU A 84 -3.95 6.49 -2.37
N ALA A 85 -3.06 5.63 -2.89
CA ALA A 85 -2.59 4.44 -2.17
C ALA A 85 -1.85 4.82 -0.87
N SER A 86 -1.04 5.88 -0.89
CA SER A 86 -0.35 6.39 0.31
C SER A 86 -1.31 6.89 1.38
N ALA A 87 -2.35 7.63 0.99
CA ALA A 87 -3.39 8.09 1.91
C ALA A 87 -4.22 6.91 2.47
N GLY A 88 -4.59 5.97 1.59
CA GLY A 88 -5.27 4.71 1.97
C GLY A 88 -4.44 3.87 2.94
N ASN A 89 -3.13 3.79 2.73
CA ASN A 89 -2.20 3.13 3.62
C ASN A 89 -2.25 3.74 5.04
N VAL A 90 -2.14 5.06 5.16
CA VAL A 90 -2.23 5.76 6.46
C VAL A 90 -3.59 5.50 7.13
N TRP A 91 -4.69 5.55 6.38
CA TRP A 91 -6.01 5.26 6.91
C TRP A 91 -6.15 3.83 7.41
N LEU A 92 -5.63 2.83 6.68
CA LEU A 92 -5.66 1.43 7.09
C LEU A 92 -4.77 1.17 8.30
N TRP A 93 -3.60 1.77 8.39
CA TRP A 93 -2.77 1.68 9.58
C TRP A 93 -3.41 2.35 10.80
N GLY A 94 -4.13 3.46 10.63
CA GLY A 94 -4.96 4.03 11.69
C GLY A 94 -5.99 3.03 12.22
N ARG A 95 -6.64 2.26 11.33
CA ARG A 95 -7.57 1.20 11.73
C ARG A 95 -6.87 0.02 12.41
N ALA A 96 -5.69 -0.38 11.92
CA ALA A 96 -4.91 -1.45 12.50
C ALA A 96 -4.45 -1.11 13.93
N LEU A 97 -3.94 0.09 14.15
CA LEU A 97 -3.54 0.59 15.46
C LEU A 97 -4.74 0.65 16.43
N ALA A 98 -5.89 1.13 15.95
CA ALA A 98 -7.11 1.12 16.74
C ALA A 98 -7.60 -0.30 17.06
N ALA A 99 -7.44 -1.24 16.13
CA ALA A 99 -7.76 -2.65 16.37
C ALA A 99 -6.84 -3.29 17.41
N LEU A 100 -5.57 -2.91 17.48
CA LEU A 100 -4.60 -3.41 18.47
C LEU A 100 -4.80 -2.82 19.86
N ALA A 101 -4.89 -1.51 19.96
CA ALA A 101 -4.76 -0.77 21.23
C ALA A 101 -5.97 0.12 21.59
N GLY A 102 -7.04 0.08 20.78
CA GLY A 102 -8.19 0.98 20.91
C GLY A 102 -7.92 2.36 20.30
N GLU A 103 -8.97 3.18 20.18
CA GLU A 103 -8.86 4.53 19.59
C GLU A 103 -8.26 5.52 20.60
N ARG A 104 -6.94 5.65 20.62
CA ARG A 104 -6.19 6.53 21.54
C ARG A 104 -5.47 7.62 20.74
N LEU A 105 -5.55 8.88 21.18
CA LEU A 105 -4.89 10.00 20.50
C LEU A 105 -3.38 9.84 20.39
N VAL A 106 -2.73 9.20 21.38
CA VAL A 106 -1.28 8.93 21.34
C VAL A 106 -0.85 8.11 20.11
N LEU A 107 -1.73 7.29 19.54
CA LEU A 107 -1.45 6.49 18.35
C LEU A 107 -1.35 7.35 17.06
N LEU A 108 -1.80 8.60 17.10
CA LEU A 108 -1.58 9.53 15.99
C LEU A 108 -0.11 9.90 15.83
N ALA A 109 0.71 9.80 16.86
CA ALA A 109 2.15 10.09 16.76
C ALA A 109 2.88 9.08 15.84
N PRO A 110 2.86 7.75 16.09
CA PRO A 110 3.46 6.79 15.16
C PRO A 110 2.80 6.79 13.79
N LEU A 111 1.50 7.06 13.71
CA LEU A 111 0.81 7.19 12.43
C LEU A 111 1.28 8.43 11.66
N GLY A 112 1.52 9.55 12.34
CA GLY A 112 2.09 10.77 11.76
C GLY A 112 3.51 10.56 11.26
N LEU A 113 4.33 9.80 12.00
CA LEU A 113 5.66 9.39 11.54
C LEU A 113 5.57 8.57 10.25
N LEU A 114 4.68 7.57 10.17
CA LEU A 114 4.46 6.79 8.95
C LEU A 114 4.02 7.68 7.78
N ALA A 115 3.08 8.59 8.02
CA ALA A 115 2.50 9.47 7.02
C ALA A 115 3.51 10.44 6.41
N LEU A 116 4.34 11.05 7.25
CA LEU A 116 5.18 12.20 6.90
C LEU A 116 6.67 11.89 6.82
N THR A 117 7.09 10.66 7.14
CA THR A 117 8.50 10.29 7.11
C THR A 117 9.13 10.50 5.73
N PRO A 118 10.30 11.16 5.64
CA PRO A 118 11.03 11.28 4.39
C PRO A 118 11.56 9.94 3.86
N LEU A 119 11.67 8.91 4.71
CA LEU A 119 12.11 7.57 4.28
C LEU A 119 11.16 6.94 3.24
N MET A 120 9.89 7.35 3.24
CA MET A 120 8.91 6.88 2.25
C MET A 120 8.91 7.70 0.96
N ILE A 121 9.73 8.75 0.83
CA ILE A 121 9.78 9.55 -0.40
C ILE A 121 10.30 8.66 -1.54
N ARG A 122 11.48 8.07 -1.38
CA ARG A 122 12.10 7.26 -2.44
C ARG A 122 11.19 6.12 -2.94
N PRO A 123 10.60 5.27 -2.06
CA PRO A 123 9.66 4.24 -2.50
C PRO A 123 8.38 4.76 -3.17
N THR A 124 8.01 6.03 -2.99
CA THR A 124 6.77 6.57 -3.55
C THR A 124 6.96 7.42 -4.81
N ILE A 125 8.14 7.98 -5.03
CA ILE A 125 8.46 8.73 -6.26
C ILE A 125 8.92 7.83 -7.40
N TRP A 126 9.28 6.60 -7.14
CA TRP A 126 9.64 5.57 -8.10
C TRP A 126 8.45 4.63 -8.29
N TRP A 127 7.85 4.63 -9.48
CA TRP A 127 6.60 3.90 -9.75
C TRP A 127 6.70 2.41 -9.46
N ALA A 128 7.69 1.71 -10.04
CA ALA A 128 7.91 0.28 -9.82
C ALA A 128 8.07 -0.04 -8.33
N SER A 129 8.87 0.75 -7.59
CA SER A 129 9.04 0.58 -6.14
C SER A 129 7.76 0.85 -5.36
N SER A 130 6.96 1.82 -5.79
CA SER A 130 5.68 2.14 -5.13
C SER A 130 4.66 1.03 -5.24
N LEU A 131 4.65 0.31 -6.37
CA LEU A 131 3.80 -0.86 -6.62
C LEU A 131 4.15 -2.06 -5.73
N GLN A 132 5.36 -2.12 -5.21
CA GLN A 132 5.79 -3.13 -4.25
C GLN A 132 5.56 -2.67 -2.81
N ALA A 133 6.07 -1.51 -2.46
CA ALA A 133 6.10 -1.03 -1.08
C ALA A 133 4.72 -0.69 -0.50
N LEU A 134 3.86 0.00 -1.26
CA LEU A 134 2.55 0.42 -0.77
C LEU A 134 1.57 -0.75 -0.60
N PRO A 135 1.38 -1.66 -1.59
CA PRO A 135 0.53 -2.82 -1.40
C PRO A 135 1.00 -3.74 -0.28
N LEU A 136 2.32 -3.91 -0.09
CA LEU A 136 2.85 -4.69 1.03
C LEU A 136 2.47 -4.08 2.38
N GLN A 137 2.58 -2.76 2.54
CA GLN A 137 2.17 -2.08 3.77
C GLN A 137 0.66 -2.11 3.97
N ILE A 138 -0.13 -1.95 2.91
CA ILE A 138 -1.59 -2.02 2.93
C ILE A 138 -2.04 -3.42 3.38
N THR A 139 -1.50 -4.46 2.77
CA THR A 139 -1.85 -5.86 3.11
C THR A 139 -1.41 -6.20 4.53
N LEU A 140 -0.25 -5.72 4.99
CA LEU A 140 0.17 -5.87 6.39
C LEU A 140 -0.82 -5.20 7.36
N ALA A 141 -1.27 -3.97 7.09
CA ALA A 141 -2.25 -3.29 7.93
C ALA A 141 -3.60 -4.05 7.98
N LEU A 142 -4.03 -4.64 6.86
CA LEU A 142 -5.22 -5.49 6.80
C LEU A 142 -5.02 -6.79 7.59
N MET A 143 -3.87 -7.46 7.45
CA MET A 143 -3.53 -8.67 8.20
C MET A 143 -3.49 -8.39 9.71
N VAL A 144 -2.84 -7.32 10.15
CA VAL A 144 -2.80 -6.88 11.56
C VAL A 144 -4.20 -6.61 12.08
N THR A 145 -5.05 -5.95 11.30
CA THR A 145 -6.44 -5.69 11.68
C THR A 145 -7.23 -6.99 11.86
N ALA A 146 -7.09 -7.93 10.91
CA ALA A 146 -7.77 -9.23 10.95
C ALA A 146 -7.26 -10.09 12.13
N ALA A 147 -5.94 -10.18 12.32
CA ALA A 147 -5.32 -10.90 13.41
C ALA A 147 -5.76 -10.37 14.79
N ALA A 148 -5.77 -9.03 14.96
CA ALA A 148 -6.25 -8.40 16.20
C ALA A 148 -7.73 -8.71 16.50
N ARG A 149 -8.57 -8.87 15.48
CA ARG A 149 -9.97 -9.28 15.64
C ARG A 149 -10.07 -10.77 15.98
N LEU A 150 -9.31 -11.63 15.29
CA LEU A 150 -9.26 -13.07 15.57
C LEU A 150 -8.84 -13.32 17.03
N ALA A 151 -7.81 -12.64 17.52
CA ALA A 151 -7.36 -12.75 18.91
C ALA A 151 -8.42 -12.35 19.95
N ARG A 152 -9.46 -11.61 19.55
CA ARG A 152 -10.62 -11.22 20.38
C ARG A 152 -11.87 -12.03 20.12
N GLY A 153 -11.75 -13.22 19.54
CA GLY A 153 -12.89 -14.08 19.26
C GLY A 153 -13.56 -13.83 17.91
N GLY A 154 -12.83 -13.17 16.97
CA GLY A 154 -13.27 -12.99 15.59
C GLY A 154 -13.55 -14.31 14.88
N GLY A 155 -14.35 -14.27 13.82
CA GLY A 155 -14.86 -15.46 13.15
C GLY A 155 -14.20 -15.74 11.79
N ARG A 156 -14.84 -16.62 11.01
CA ARG A 156 -14.37 -17.04 9.68
C ARG A 156 -14.11 -15.89 8.71
N ARG A 157 -14.84 -14.78 8.83
CA ARG A 157 -14.66 -13.58 7.98
C ARG A 157 -13.32 -12.92 8.23
N ASP A 158 -12.86 -12.84 9.50
CA ASP A 158 -11.56 -12.25 9.82
C ASP A 158 -10.43 -13.18 9.38
N LEU A 159 -10.59 -14.51 9.51
CA LEU A 159 -9.63 -15.47 8.95
C LEU A 159 -9.54 -15.35 7.42
N ALA A 160 -10.68 -15.32 6.74
CA ALA A 160 -10.71 -15.14 5.28
C ALA A 160 -10.06 -13.81 4.86
N GLY A 161 -10.32 -12.73 5.59
CA GLY A 161 -9.69 -11.42 5.36
C GLY A 161 -8.17 -11.46 5.54
N LEU A 162 -7.67 -12.16 6.55
CA LEU A 162 -6.23 -12.35 6.79
C LEU A 162 -5.58 -13.12 5.63
N LEU A 163 -6.18 -14.26 5.25
CA LEU A 163 -5.66 -15.09 4.15
C LEU A 163 -5.72 -14.35 2.81
N LEU A 164 -6.81 -13.63 2.53
CA LEU A 164 -6.93 -12.84 1.30
C LEU A 164 -5.89 -11.72 1.25
N ALA A 165 -5.66 -11.01 2.36
CA ALA A 165 -4.64 -9.97 2.42
C ALA A 165 -3.23 -10.54 2.19
N LEU A 166 -2.93 -11.73 2.73
CA LEU A 166 -1.68 -12.42 2.47
C LEU A 166 -1.53 -12.78 0.99
N VAL A 167 -2.55 -13.41 0.39
CA VAL A 167 -2.53 -13.80 -1.03
C VAL A 167 -2.34 -12.57 -1.92
N VAL A 168 -3.08 -11.50 -1.67
CA VAL A 168 -2.92 -10.24 -2.42
C VAL A 168 -1.51 -9.69 -2.24
N GLY A 169 -0.96 -9.67 -1.01
CA GLY A 169 0.41 -9.24 -0.77
C GLY A 169 1.44 -10.04 -1.58
N LEU A 170 1.27 -11.37 -1.65
CA LEU A 170 2.15 -12.26 -2.42
C LEU A 170 2.09 -12.01 -3.93
N LEU A 171 0.91 -11.68 -4.45
CA LEU A 171 0.73 -11.33 -5.88
C LEU A 171 1.39 -9.99 -6.26
N PHE A 172 1.58 -9.09 -5.28
CA PHE A 172 2.36 -7.87 -5.48
C PHE A 172 3.85 -8.08 -5.24
N TRP A 173 4.22 -8.83 -4.21
CA TRP A 173 5.61 -9.03 -3.89
C TRP A 173 5.84 -10.27 -3.00
N GLN A 174 6.69 -11.16 -3.43
CA GLN A 174 7.01 -12.40 -2.71
C GLN A 174 7.54 -12.17 -1.27
N LYS A 175 8.12 -11.00 -0.98
CA LYS A 175 8.52 -10.62 0.39
C LYS A 175 7.38 -10.57 1.39
N ALA A 176 6.12 -10.59 0.92
CA ALA A 176 4.97 -10.78 1.82
C ALA A 176 5.05 -12.08 2.63
N LEU A 177 5.78 -13.10 2.17
CA LEU A 177 6.05 -14.31 2.97
C LEU A 177 6.76 -14.02 4.29
N LEU A 178 7.60 -12.98 4.33
CA LEU A 178 8.30 -12.60 5.56
C LEU A 178 7.34 -12.11 6.67
N LEU A 179 6.11 -11.73 6.30
CA LEU A 179 5.08 -11.31 7.26
C LEU A 179 4.46 -12.48 8.04
N VAL A 180 4.71 -13.72 7.61
CA VAL A 180 4.12 -14.95 8.19
C VAL A 180 5.13 -15.71 9.02
N ILE A 181 6.41 -15.40 8.92
CA ILE A 181 7.48 -16.07 9.69
C ILE A 181 7.42 -15.54 11.12
N PRO A 182 7.12 -16.41 12.12
CA PRO A 182 7.20 -15.99 13.52
C PRO A 182 8.66 -15.64 13.87
N THR A 183 8.87 -14.46 14.36
CA THR A 183 10.15 -14.02 14.95
C THR A 183 10.27 -14.53 16.38
#